data_d26b0f80f5e0b25164c7f5805ee03e16
#
_entry.id   d26b0f80f5e0b25164c7f5805ee03e16
#
_cell.length_a   1.000
_cell.length_b   1.000
_cell.length_c   1.000
_cell.angle_alpha   90.00
_cell.angle_beta   90.00
_cell.angle_gamma   90.00
#
_symmetry.space_group_name_H-M   'P 1'
#
loop_
_entity.id
_entity.type
_entity.pdbx_description
1 polymer ?
#
loop_
_entity_poly.entity_id
_entity_poly.type
_entity_poly.pdbx_seq_one_letter_code
_entity_poly.pdbx_strand_id
1 'polypeptide(L)'
;MPEPQNWDVNIPGDPNLPNVRVNDTVTITCENDQGFTWCYSDNNNPKVFSNGFLANGSYAKGTYGPYTAVNTGTVNYDGVVGQDKPCNPTGGVTAIVHSITVGS
;
A
#
# COMPACT_ATOMS: atom_id res chain seq x y z
N MET A 1 -7.14 16.74 19.93
CA MET A 1 -6.54 15.68 19.09
C MET A 1 -6.76 16.03 17.64
N PRO A 2 -5.76 15.84 16.78
CA PRO A 2 -5.97 16.09 15.36
C PRO A 2 -6.97 15.09 14.81
N GLU A 3 -7.76 15.54 13.86
CA GLU A 3 -8.67 14.66 13.15
C GLU A 3 -7.91 13.68 12.29
N PRO A 4 -8.45 12.46 12.08
CA PRO A 4 -7.84 11.51 11.17
C PRO A 4 -7.70 12.10 9.77
N GLN A 5 -6.60 11.77 9.12
CA GLN A 5 -6.32 12.21 7.76
C GLN A 5 -6.45 11.04 6.80
N ASN A 6 -6.72 11.35 5.54
CA ASN A 6 -6.64 10.37 4.47
C ASN A 6 -5.35 10.62 3.69
N TRP A 7 -4.59 9.56 3.50
CA TRP A 7 -3.35 9.56 2.75
C TRP A 7 -3.56 8.85 1.42
N ASP A 8 -2.98 9.38 0.35
CA ASP A 8 -3.15 8.79 -0.98
C ASP A 8 -1.86 8.15 -1.45
N VAL A 9 -1.99 6.92 -1.97
CA VAL A 9 -0.92 6.21 -2.65
C VAL A 9 -1.30 6.12 -4.12
N ASN A 10 -0.53 6.76 -4.98
CA ASN A 10 -0.76 6.73 -6.42
C ASN A 10 0.19 5.76 -7.09
N ILE A 11 -0.32 4.99 -8.04
CA ILE A 11 0.48 4.05 -8.82
C ILE A 11 0.38 4.45 -10.29
N PRO A 12 1.50 4.79 -10.95
CA PRO A 12 2.85 4.92 -10.41
C PRO A 12 3.03 6.16 -9.55
N GLY A 13 4.11 6.16 -8.77
CA GLY A 13 4.41 7.25 -7.85
C GLY A 13 4.88 6.71 -6.52
N ASP A 14 4.17 5.73 -5.98
CA ASP A 14 4.57 4.93 -4.80
C ASP A 14 5.20 5.79 -3.71
N PRO A 15 4.43 6.70 -3.08
CA PRO A 15 5.02 7.58 -2.07
C PRO A 15 5.40 6.81 -0.81
N ASN A 16 6.41 7.33 -0.12
CA ASN A 16 6.68 6.92 1.25
C ASN A 16 5.80 7.77 2.17
N LEU A 17 5.14 7.11 3.12
CA LEU A 17 4.25 7.78 4.07
C LEU A 17 4.77 7.55 5.48
N PRO A 18 5.66 8.43 5.99
CA PRO A 18 6.31 8.20 7.28
C PRO A 18 5.50 8.67 8.49
N ASN A 19 4.41 9.40 8.27
CA ASN A 19 3.69 10.10 9.34
C ASN A 19 2.22 9.72 9.47
N VAL A 20 1.83 8.54 9.00
CA VAL A 20 0.47 8.03 9.16
C VAL A 20 0.25 7.70 10.64
N ARG A 21 -0.93 7.97 11.14
CA ARG A 21 -1.28 7.69 12.54
C ARG A 21 -2.40 6.66 12.60
N VAL A 22 -2.50 6.00 13.74
CA VAL A 22 -3.64 5.12 14.00
C VAL A 22 -4.93 5.94 13.87
N ASN A 23 -5.91 5.37 13.19
CA ASN A 23 -7.19 5.95 12.78
C ASN A 23 -7.15 6.78 11.50
N ASP A 24 -5.98 7.09 10.97
CA ASP A 24 -5.89 7.65 9.62
C ASP A 24 -6.27 6.59 8.60
N THR A 25 -6.60 7.03 7.39
CA THR A 25 -6.93 6.12 6.30
C THR A 25 -5.92 6.26 5.16
N VAL A 26 -5.78 5.19 4.40
CA VAL A 26 -4.92 5.16 3.19
C VAL A 26 -5.78 4.69 2.03
N THR A 27 -5.74 5.44 0.94
CA THR A 27 -6.44 5.11 -0.30
C THR A 27 -5.42 4.88 -1.40
N ILE A 28 -5.57 3.80 -2.13
CA ILE A 28 -4.64 3.43 -3.21
C ILE A 28 -5.35 3.63 -4.54
N THR A 29 -4.74 4.40 -5.43
CA THR A 29 -5.34 4.74 -6.71
C THR A 29 -4.38 4.43 -7.85
N CYS A 30 -4.89 3.75 -8.87
CA CYS A 30 -4.18 3.54 -10.12
C CYS A 30 -5.06 4.04 -11.26
N GLU A 31 -4.59 5.06 -11.96
CA GLU A 31 -5.31 5.64 -13.10
C GLU A 31 -4.86 5.07 -14.45
N ASN A 32 -3.89 4.18 -14.44
CA ASN A 32 -3.38 3.55 -15.66
C ASN A 32 -4.30 2.41 -16.09
N ASP A 33 -4.67 2.38 -17.36
CA ASP A 33 -5.60 1.39 -17.90
C ASP A 33 -5.07 -0.04 -17.80
N GLN A 34 -3.76 -0.23 -17.66
CA GLN A 34 -3.17 -1.55 -17.50
C GLN A 34 -3.31 -2.11 -16.07
N GLY A 35 -3.85 -1.33 -15.15
CA GLY A 35 -3.93 -1.74 -13.76
C GLY A 35 -2.58 -1.79 -13.09
N PHE A 36 -2.46 -2.57 -12.03
CA PHE A 36 -1.21 -2.65 -11.28
C PHE A 36 -1.05 -3.99 -10.58
N THR A 37 0.18 -4.27 -10.15
CA THR A 37 0.51 -5.38 -9.27
C THR A 37 1.02 -4.83 -7.95
N TRP A 38 0.53 -5.40 -6.85
CA TRP A 38 0.88 -4.99 -5.49
C TRP A 38 1.62 -6.11 -4.78
N CYS A 39 2.76 -5.80 -4.20
CA CYS A 39 3.58 -6.77 -3.49
C CYS A 39 4.11 -6.19 -2.18
N TYR A 40 4.18 -7.04 -1.15
CA TYR A 40 4.84 -6.70 0.11
C TYR A 40 6.23 -7.30 0.15
N SER A 41 7.18 -6.55 0.70
CA SER A 41 8.56 -6.98 0.71
C SER A 41 8.88 -8.04 1.76
N ASP A 42 8.04 -8.19 2.77
CA ASP A 42 8.31 -9.10 3.90
C ASP A 42 7.35 -10.30 3.98
N ASN A 43 6.55 -10.51 2.97
CA ASN A 43 5.57 -11.61 2.89
C ASN A 43 4.54 -11.61 4.02
N ASN A 44 4.49 -10.61 4.86
CA ASN A 44 3.53 -10.52 5.93
C ASN A 44 2.37 -9.64 5.51
N ASN A 45 1.16 -10.14 5.71
CA ASN A 45 0.00 -9.29 5.57
C ASN A 45 0.09 -8.19 6.61
N PRO A 46 0.01 -6.94 6.22
CA PRO A 46 0.14 -5.86 7.18
C PRO A 46 -1.04 -5.87 8.14
N LYS A 47 -0.75 -6.20 9.40
CA LYS A 47 -1.74 -6.11 10.47
C LYS A 47 -1.92 -4.67 10.93
N VAL A 48 -1.26 -3.76 10.26
CA VAL A 48 -1.30 -2.33 10.55
C VAL A 48 -2.62 -1.73 10.11
N PHE A 49 -3.23 -2.29 9.07
CA PHE A 49 -4.48 -1.78 8.51
C PHE A 49 -5.63 -2.73 8.78
N SER A 50 -6.84 -2.19 8.66
CA SER A 50 -8.07 -2.97 8.82
C SER A 50 -8.14 -4.09 7.78
N ASN A 51 -9.01 -5.06 8.06
CA ASN A 51 -9.25 -6.17 7.13
C ASN A 51 -9.61 -5.65 5.75
N GLY A 52 -9.10 -6.31 4.72
CA GLY A 52 -9.36 -5.94 3.34
C GLY A 52 -8.28 -5.09 2.69
N PHE A 53 -7.22 -4.73 3.43
CA PHE A 53 -6.08 -4.05 2.81
C PHE A 53 -5.51 -4.94 1.70
N LEU A 54 -4.96 -4.32 0.66
CA LEU A 54 -4.54 -5.06 -0.53
C LEU A 54 -3.60 -6.21 -0.20
N ALA A 55 -3.94 -7.40 -0.68
CA ALA A 55 -3.05 -8.54 -0.65
C ALA A 55 -2.14 -8.51 -1.88
N ASN A 56 -1.07 -9.32 -1.87
CA ASN A 56 -0.24 -9.49 -3.06
C ASN A 56 -1.11 -9.96 -4.23
N GLY A 57 -0.97 -9.33 -5.36
CA GLY A 57 -1.74 -9.71 -6.54
C GLY A 57 -1.91 -8.59 -7.54
N SER A 58 -2.74 -8.87 -8.54
CA SER A 58 -3.05 -7.96 -9.63
C SER A 58 -4.38 -7.29 -9.42
N TYR A 59 -4.47 -6.03 -9.78
CA TYR A 59 -5.67 -5.22 -9.60
C TYR A 59 -5.91 -4.39 -10.85
N ALA A 60 -7.19 -4.19 -11.17
CA ALA A 60 -7.58 -3.34 -12.28
C ALA A 60 -7.41 -1.86 -11.92
N LYS A 61 -7.41 -1.01 -12.94
CA LYS A 61 -7.49 0.44 -12.77
C LYS A 61 -8.62 0.79 -11.82
N GLY A 62 -8.38 1.68 -10.89
CA GLY A 62 -9.41 2.14 -9.96
C GLY A 62 -8.84 2.64 -8.65
N THR A 63 -9.75 2.86 -7.72
CA THR A 63 -9.44 3.35 -6.37
C THR A 63 -9.82 2.27 -5.36
N TYR A 64 -8.89 2.01 -4.43
CA TYR A 64 -9.04 0.95 -3.43
C TYR A 64 -8.91 1.56 -2.04
N GLY A 65 -9.82 1.18 -1.15
CA GLY A 65 -9.92 1.75 0.18
C GLY A 65 -11.08 2.71 0.30
N PRO A 66 -11.06 3.62 1.29
CA PRO A 66 -9.95 3.84 2.23
C PRO A 66 -9.79 2.71 3.24
N TYR A 67 -8.55 2.45 3.61
CA TYR A 67 -8.20 1.44 4.63
C TYR A 67 -7.77 2.15 5.90
N THR A 68 -8.31 1.74 7.03
CA THR A 68 -8.03 2.39 8.31
C THR A 68 -6.79 1.80 8.97
N ALA A 69 -5.86 2.65 9.40
CA ALA A 69 -4.72 2.23 10.20
C ALA A 69 -5.21 1.89 11.61
N VAL A 70 -4.99 0.65 12.04
CA VAL A 70 -5.50 0.16 13.32
C VAL A 70 -4.41 -0.16 14.32
N ASN A 71 -3.17 -0.37 13.85
CA ASN A 71 -2.03 -0.67 14.70
C ASN A 71 -0.82 0.13 14.21
N THR A 72 0.12 0.38 15.11
CA THR A 72 1.41 0.93 14.73
C THR A 72 2.25 -0.11 14.00
N GLY A 73 3.12 0.33 13.13
CA GLY A 73 4.01 -0.56 12.39
C GLY A 73 4.38 0.02 11.03
N THR A 74 5.18 -0.73 10.29
CA THR A 74 5.63 -0.32 8.97
C THR A 74 5.24 -1.38 7.94
N VAL A 75 4.68 -0.91 6.83
CA VAL A 75 4.38 -1.74 5.67
C VAL A 75 5.38 -1.36 4.57
N ASN A 76 6.12 -2.33 4.08
CA ASN A 76 7.01 -2.15 2.94
C ASN A 76 6.32 -2.74 1.71
N TYR A 77 6.14 -1.93 0.69
CA TYR A 77 5.36 -2.33 -0.47
C TYR A 77 6.02 -1.90 -1.77
N ASP A 78 5.58 -2.52 -2.85
CA ASP A 78 5.93 -2.12 -4.20
C ASP A 78 4.67 -2.24 -5.05
N GLY A 79 4.28 -1.14 -5.68
CA GLY A 79 3.15 -1.10 -6.61
C GLY A 79 3.65 -0.70 -7.99
N VAL A 80 3.46 -1.55 -8.98
CA VAL A 80 3.92 -1.29 -10.33
C VAL A 80 2.76 -1.37 -11.31
N VAL A 81 2.82 -0.53 -12.34
CA VAL A 81 1.83 -0.55 -13.42
C VAL A 81 1.93 -1.87 -14.18
N GLY A 82 0.77 -2.44 -14.48
CA GLY A 82 0.68 -3.70 -15.20
C GLY A 82 0.30 -4.84 -14.27
N GLN A 83 -0.55 -5.74 -14.77
CA GLN A 83 -1.00 -6.90 -14.03
C GLN A 83 -0.06 -8.09 -14.26
N ASP A 84 -0.18 -9.09 -13.38
CA ASP A 84 0.52 -10.37 -13.48
C ASP A 84 2.05 -10.25 -13.41
N LYS A 85 2.53 -9.22 -12.73
CA LYS A 85 3.95 -9.14 -12.39
C LYS A 85 4.22 -10.03 -11.18
N PRO A 86 5.24 -10.90 -11.23
CA PRO A 86 5.51 -11.77 -10.09
C PRO A 86 6.05 -10.98 -8.91
N CYS A 87 5.57 -11.31 -7.70
CA CYS A 87 6.19 -10.80 -6.49
C CYS A 87 7.49 -11.56 -6.25
N ASN A 88 8.57 -10.81 -6.07
CA ASN A 88 9.87 -11.40 -5.80
C ASN A 88 9.89 -12.01 -4.41
N PRO A 89 10.48 -13.21 -4.20
CA PRO A 89 10.59 -13.78 -2.87
C PRO A 89 11.36 -12.91 -1.87
N THR A 90 12.24 -12.04 -2.36
CA THR A 90 12.97 -11.10 -1.49
C THR A 90 12.22 -9.78 -1.28
N GLY A 91 11.01 -9.67 -1.81
CA GLY A 91 10.13 -8.54 -1.61
C GLY A 91 10.00 -7.63 -2.81
N GLY A 92 8.76 -7.36 -3.20
CA GLY A 92 8.45 -6.44 -4.27
C GLY A 92 8.59 -7.02 -5.66
N VAL A 93 8.33 -6.20 -6.65
CA VAL A 93 8.49 -6.54 -8.07
C VAL A 93 9.83 -6.04 -8.60
N THR A 94 10.26 -4.90 -8.07
CA THR A 94 11.53 -4.27 -8.42
C THR A 94 12.47 -4.32 -7.22
N ALA A 95 13.69 -3.81 -7.38
CA ALA A 95 14.63 -3.69 -6.27
C ALA A 95 14.28 -2.52 -5.33
N ILE A 96 13.30 -1.70 -5.70
CA ILE A 96 12.93 -0.50 -4.95
C ILE A 96 11.63 -0.78 -4.20
N VAL A 97 11.65 -0.60 -2.89
CA VAL A 97 10.45 -0.71 -2.06
C VAL A 97 10.16 0.63 -1.38
N HIS A 98 8.90 0.84 -1.11
CA HIS A 98 8.39 2.04 -0.46
C HIS A 98 7.76 1.66 0.87
N SER A 99 7.61 2.61 1.76
CA SER A 99 7.12 2.30 3.10
C SER A 99 5.96 3.20 3.51
N ILE A 100 5.06 2.60 4.29
CA ILE A 100 4.01 3.30 5.00
C ILE A 100 4.23 3.02 6.47
N THR A 101 4.56 4.04 7.24
CA THR A 101 4.82 3.89 8.68
C THR A 101 3.68 4.50 9.47
N VAL A 102 3.07 3.69 10.34
CA VAL A 102 1.99 4.14 11.22
C VAL A 102 2.52 4.27 12.63
N GLY A 103 2.46 5.49 13.13
CA GLY A 103 2.82 5.81 14.51
C GLY A 103 1.59 6.08 15.36
N SER A 104 1.82 6.19 16.62
CA SER A 104 0.77 6.51 17.58
C SER A 104 0.51 8.00 17.68
#